data_8415d6ace9c31f1e90c1e621ff43e440
#
_entry.id   8415d6ace9c31f1e90c1e621ff43e440
#
_cell.length_a   1.000
_cell.length_b   1.000
_cell.length_c   1.000
_cell.angle_alpha   90.00
_cell.angle_beta   90.00
_cell.angle_gamma   90.00
#
_symmetry.space_group_name_H-M   'P 1'
#
loop_
_entity.id
_entity.type
_entity.pdbx_description
1 polymer ?
#
loop_
_entity_poly.entity_id
_entity_poly.type
_entity_poly.pdbx_seq_one_letter_code
_entity_poly.pdbx_strand_id
1 'polypeptide(L)'
;AKLLIGKIKGILEPRTVIKKVPITLPSIFTATQVSPLSEIMSHARKKERENNGLLDCCVVMGFAYADVPQIGVSILATAQNDINIAQKAADEMALLIWNKRQSLYPKHTIYSVASGLAEAQASIKSSGKPVVILEHADRMNDSTYVLRELLELPGVKSAAPYFWDPQAAKKALSKRVGSTIQLSIGGNSSKKAGEPISVSAEIIWSGEPSFPMGGVMGKGRPVSLGPTAIIRVNEVLIWLISANISAINLDPFEQFGLDHKDFDIVLLRSKTHFRAIWETESEKIII
;
A
#
# COMPACT_ATOMS: atom_id res chain seq x y z
N ALA A 1 7.02 -24.42 -3.96
CA ALA A 1 7.04 -25.68 -3.20
C ALA A 1 7.03 -26.91 -4.13
N LYS A 2 6.05 -27.08 -5.06
CA LYS A 2 5.94 -28.28 -5.94
C LYS A 2 7.20 -28.54 -6.75
N LEU A 3 7.80 -27.52 -7.40
CA LEU A 3 9.02 -27.65 -8.20
C LEU A 3 10.21 -28.11 -7.34
N LEU A 4 10.38 -27.55 -6.16
CA LEU A 4 11.45 -27.91 -5.23
C LEU A 4 11.32 -29.37 -4.77
N ILE A 5 10.11 -29.77 -4.37
CA ILE A 5 9.82 -31.16 -3.98
C ILE A 5 10.08 -32.12 -5.14
N GLY A 6 9.63 -31.77 -6.35
CA GLY A 6 9.84 -32.57 -7.56
C GLY A 6 11.33 -32.76 -7.86
N LYS A 7 12.15 -31.71 -7.70
CA LYS A 7 13.61 -31.78 -7.85
C LYS A 7 14.25 -32.67 -6.79
N ILE A 8 13.88 -32.51 -5.52
CA ILE A 8 14.42 -33.33 -4.41
C ILE A 8 14.10 -34.82 -4.63
N LYS A 9 12.92 -35.12 -5.14
CA LYS A 9 12.50 -36.50 -5.45
C LYS A 9 13.06 -37.05 -6.77
N GLY A 10 13.84 -36.28 -7.52
CA GLY A 10 14.36 -36.69 -8.83
C GLY A 10 13.33 -36.80 -9.95
N ILE A 11 12.08 -36.29 -9.72
CA ILE A 11 10.99 -36.29 -10.71
C ILE A 11 11.12 -35.15 -11.69
N LEU A 12 11.69 -34.02 -11.26
CA LEU A 12 11.89 -32.82 -12.07
C LEU A 12 13.37 -32.42 -12.10
N GLU A 13 13.80 -31.98 -13.26
CA GLU A 13 15.11 -31.36 -13.47
C GLU A 13 14.94 -29.92 -13.99
N PRO A 14 14.60 -28.97 -13.10
CA PRO A 14 14.30 -27.61 -13.50
C PRO A 14 15.57 -26.87 -13.96
N ARG A 15 15.47 -26.20 -15.10
CA ARG A 15 16.48 -25.29 -15.66
C ARG A 15 15.90 -23.88 -15.68
N THR A 16 16.56 -22.93 -15.03
CA THR A 16 16.05 -21.57 -14.83
C THR A 16 16.93 -20.56 -15.57
N VAL A 17 16.29 -19.63 -16.25
CA VAL A 17 16.91 -18.47 -16.88
C VAL A 17 16.38 -17.20 -16.21
N ILE A 18 17.27 -16.23 -16.02
CA ILE A 18 16.92 -14.88 -15.55
C ILE A 18 17.22 -13.90 -16.69
N LYS A 19 16.20 -13.17 -17.13
CA LYS A 19 16.33 -12.09 -18.10
C LYS A 19 15.97 -10.77 -17.48
N LYS A 20 16.88 -9.80 -17.54
CA LYS A 20 16.61 -8.43 -17.07
C LYS A 20 16.01 -7.56 -18.16
N VAL A 21 15.10 -6.69 -17.78
CA VAL A 21 14.59 -5.59 -18.60
C VAL A 21 15.11 -4.28 -17.97
N PRO A 22 15.75 -3.38 -18.74
CA PRO A 22 16.37 -2.17 -18.19
C PRO A 22 15.33 -1.08 -17.90
N ILE A 23 14.36 -1.39 -17.04
CA ILE A 23 13.34 -0.49 -16.53
C ILE A 23 13.19 -0.65 -15.03
N THR A 24 12.99 0.48 -14.35
CA THR A 24 12.68 0.51 -12.92
C THR A 24 11.36 1.25 -12.74
N LEU A 25 10.44 0.66 -11.99
CA LEU A 25 9.12 1.23 -11.76
C LEU A 25 8.97 1.64 -10.29
N PRO A 26 8.42 2.83 -10.01
CA PRO A 26 7.95 3.16 -8.67
C PRO A 26 6.96 2.09 -8.18
N SER A 27 7.05 1.72 -6.90
CA SER A 27 6.25 0.60 -6.37
C SER A 27 4.74 0.79 -6.50
N ILE A 28 4.27 2.04 -6.61
CA ILE A 28 2.85 2.32 -6.84
C ILE A 28 2.34 1.79 -8.18
N PHE A 29 3.21 1.67 -9.19
CA PHE A 29 2.89 1.13 -10.51
C PHE A 29 3.18 -0.37 -10.63
N THR A 30 3.46 -1.07 -9.53
CA THR A 30 3.76 -2.51 -9.53
C THR A 30 2.59 -3.39 -9.07
N ALA A 31 1.37 -2.86 -9.04
CA ALA A 31 0.17 -3.61 -8.71
C ALA A 31 -0.19 -4.58 -9.85
N THR A 32 0.04 -5.86 -9.63
CA THR A 32 -0.14 -6.91 -10.65
C THR A 32 -1.59 -7.20 -11.02
N GLN A 33 -2.55 -6.68 -10.25
CA GLN A 33 -3.98 -6.78 -10.51
C GLN A 33 -4.51 -5.68 -11.44
N VAL A 34 -3.71 -4.64 -11.67
CA VAL A 34 -4.09 -3.45 -12.45
C VAL A 34 -3.41 -3.51 -13.83
N SER A 35 -4.18 -3.17 -14.89
CA SER A 35 -3.60 -3.01 -16.25
C SER A 35 -2.55 -1.88 -16.24
N PRO A 36 -1.43 -2.03 -16.99
CA PRO A 36 -1.13 -3.11 -17.93
C PRO A 36 -0.44 -4.34 -17.31
N LEU A 37 -0.11 -4.33 -16.00
CA LEU A 37 0.58 -5.47 -15.37
C LEU A 37 -0.30 -6.72 -15.29
N SER A 38 -1.60 -6.57 -15.05
CA SER A 38 -2.53 -7.72 -15.04
C SER A 38 -2.53 -8.48 -16.36
N GLU A 39 -2.41 -7.77 -17.48
CA GLU A 39 -2.28 -8.38 -18.82
C GLU A 39 -0.95 -9.13 -18.98
N ILE A 40 0.14 -8.53 -18.51
CA ILE A 40 1.48 -9.16 -18.55
C ILE A 40 1.48 -10.44 -17.70
N MET A 41 0.89 -10.40 -16.49
CA MET A 41 0.76 -11.57 -15.63
C MET A 41 -0.10 -12.66 -16.26
N SER A 42 -1.22 -12.28 -16.86
CA SER A 42 -2.09 -13.21 -17.61
C SER A 42 -1.36 -13.87 -18.78
N HIS A 43 -0.51 -13.11 -19.49
CA HIS A 43 0.31 -13.63 -20.57
C HIS A 43 1.35 -14.65 -20.06
N ALA A 44 2.01 -14.38 -18.95
CA ALA A 44 2.92 -15.33 -18.31
C ALA A 44 2.21 -16.66 -17.95
N ARG A 45 1.03 -16.57 -17.31
CA ARG A 45 0.21 -17.75 -16.96
C ARG A 45 -0.30 -18.51 -18.20
N LYS A 46 -0.59 -17.80 -19.29
CA LYS A 46 -0.94 -18.43 -20.57
C LYS A 46 0.22 -19.25 -21.11
N LYS A 47 1.44 -18.70 -21.12
CA LYS A 47 2.65 -19.41 -21.56
C LYS A 47 2.90 -20.71 -20.76
N GLU A 48 2.73 -20.66 -19.45
CA GLU A 48 2.86 -21.85 -18.60
C GLU A 48 1.86 -22.96 -18.95
N ARG A 49 0.62 -22.59 -19.31
CA ARG A 49 -0.42 -23.57 -19.68
C ARG A 49 -0.25 -24.15 -21.09
N GLU A 50 0.25 -23.34 -22.02
CA GLU A 50 0.36 -23.73 -23.42
C GLU A 50 1.68 -24.44 -23.77
N ASN A 51 2.68 -24.36 -22.88
CA ASN A 51 3.97 -25.01 -23.09
C ASN A 51 4.24 -26.06 -22.02
N ASN A 52 4.06 -27.33 -22.35
CA ASN A 52 4.25 -28.47 -21.43
C ASN A 52 5.65 -28.56 -20.83
N GLY A 53 6.66 -27.97 -21.45
CA GLY A 53 8.03 -27.92 -20.95
C GLY A 53 8.30 -26.74 -20.01
N LEU A 54 7.47 -25.71 -20.00
CA LEU A 54 7.62 -24.53 -19.14
C LEU A 54 6.94 -24.77 -17.80
N LEU A 55 7.73 -24.81 -16.73
CA LEU A 55 7.26 -25.10 -15.37
C LEU A 55 6.80 -23.85 -14.62
N ASP A 56 7.41 -22.69 -14.88
CA ASP A 56 7.10 -21.41 -14.23
C ASP A 56 7.62 -20.24 -15.06
N CYS A 57 6.89 -19.13 -15.04
CA CYS A 57 7.30 -17.88 -15.67
C CYS A 57 6.92 -16.70 -14.77
N CYS A 58 7.88 -16.27 -13.98
CA CYS A 58 7.70 -15.25 -12.95
C CYS A 58 8.21 -13.89 -13.42
N VAL A 59 7.44 -12.83 -13.20
CA VAL A 59 7.84 -11.44 -13.44
C VAL A 59 8.10 -10.78 -12.09
N VAL A 60 9.33 -10.34 -11.86
CA VAL A 60 9.77 -9.67 -10.64
C VAL A 60 10.00 -8.20 -10.96
N MET A 61 9.26 -7.31 -10.31
CA MET A 61 9.26 -5.88 -10.64
C MET A 61 10.47 -5.13 -10.06
N GLY A 62 11.20 -5.72 -9.12
CA GLY A 62 12.24 -5.03 -8.36
C GLY A 62 11.64 -4.07 -7.31
N PHE A 63 12.52 -3.39 -6.58
CA PHE A 63 12.13 -2.42 -5.56
C PHE A 63 12.94 -1.12 -5.73
N ALA A 64 12.35 -0.13 -6.39
CA ALA A 64 13.02 1.11 -6.83
C ALA A 64 13.77 1.86 -5.71
N TYR A 65 13.36 1.70 -4.46
CA TYR A 65 14.01 2.35 -3.31
C TYR A 65 15.29 1.66 -2.83
N ALA A 66 15.63 0.49 -3.38
CA ALA A 66 16.85 -0.21 -2.98
C ALA A 66 18.12 0.48 -3.51
N ASP A 67 18.02 1.23 -4.61
CA ASP A 67 19.11 2.00 -5.23
C ASP A 67 20.40 1.19 -5.42
N VAL A 68 20.26 0.02 -6.03
CA VAL A 68 21.38 -0.87 -6.36
C VAL A 68 21.50 -1.06 -7.87
N PRO A 69 22.70 -1.29 -8.45
CA PRO A 69 22.88 -1.41 -9.90
C PRO A 69 22.07 -2.53 -10.56
N GLN A 70 21.68 -3.55 -9.79
CA GLN A 70 20.93 -4.71 -10.26
C GLN A 70 19.43 -4.52 -10.22
N ILE A 71 18.93 -3.36 -9.76
CA ILE A 71 17.50 -3.10 -9.66
C ILE A 71 16.83 -3.08 -11.03
N GLY A 72 15.56 -3.37 -11.05
CA GLY A 72 14.72 -3.34 -12.24
C GLY A 72 13.90 -4.60 -12.41
N VAL A 73 13.15 -4.61 -13.50
CA VAL A 73 12.29 -5.75 -13.84
C VAL A 73 13.13 -6.92 -14.30
N SER A 74 12.79 -8.11 -13.79
CA SER A 74 13.41 -9.36 -14.20
C SER A 74 12.37 -10.42 -14.48
N ILE A 75 12.63 -11.27 -15.45
CA ILE A 75 11.84 -12.46 -15.75
C ILE A 75 12.63 -13.67 -15.29
N LEU A 76 12.02 -14.54 -14.50
CA LEU A 76 12.53 -15.84 -14.15
C LEU A 76 11.68 -16.88 -14.86
N ALA A 77 12.23 -17.56 -15.85
CA ALA A 77 11.55 -18.66 -16.54
C ALA A 77 12.24 -19.98 -16.20
N THR A 78 11.47 -20.98 -15.84
CA THR A 78 11.97 -22.30 -15.45
C THR A 78 11.32 -23.37 -16.34
N ALA A 79 12.12 -24.20 -16.98
CA ALA A 79 11.64 -25.29 -17.82
C ALA A 79 12.16 -26.65 -17.32
N GLN A 80 11.47 -27.71 -17.70
CA GLN A 80 11.86 -29.08 -17.44
C GLN A 80 12.94 -29.50 -18.45
N ASN A 81 14.12 -29.84 -17.97
CA ASN A 81 15.29 -30.35 -18.72
C ASN A 81 15.88 -29.40 -19.78
N ASP A 82 15.05 -28.71 -20.58
CA ASP A 82 15.51 -27.89 -21.71
C ASP A 82 15.55 -26.38 -21.34
N ILE A 83 16.77 -25.86 -21.23
CA ILE A 83 17.01 -24.44 -20.94
C ILE A 83 16.53 -23.52 -22.06
N ASN A 84 16.45 -23.99 -23.32
CA ASN A 84 16.04 -23.16 -24.46
C ASN A 84 14.56 -22.78 -24.36
N ILE A 85 13.72 -23.65 -23.80
CA ILE A 85 12.31 -23.34 -23.51
C ILE A 85 12.21 -22.17 -22.51
N ALA A 86 13.01 -22.21 -21.44
CA ALA A 86 13.06 -21.14 -20.46
C ALA A 86 13.61 -19.84 -21.08
N GLN A 87 14.67 -19.94 -21.88
CA GLN A 87 15.27 -18.78 -22.56
C GLN A 87 14.27 -18.10 -23.50
N LYS A 88 13.60 -18.86 -24.35
CA LYS A 88 12.57 -18.35 -25.26
C LYS A 88 11.44 -17.65 -24.52
N ALA A 89 10.93 -18.27 -23.45
CA ALA A 89 9.87 -17.69 -22.64
C ALA A 89 10.31 -16.37 -21.97
N ALA A 90 11.53 -16.34 -21.42
CA ALA A 90 12.08 -15.14 -20.78
C ALA A 90 12.29 -14.00 -21.79
N ASP A 91 12.81 -14.28 -22.99
CA ASP A 91 13.05 -13.29 -24.04
C ASP A 91 11.73 -12.69 -24.58
N GLU A 92 10.72 -13.51 -24.82
CA GLU A 92 9.41 -13.06 -25.27
C GLU A 92 8.71 -12.19 -24.20
N MET A 93 8.78 -12.59 -22.94
CA MET A 93 8.24 -11.77 -21.82
C MET A 93 8.99 -10.46 -21.64
N ALA A 94 10.32 -10.48 -21.78
CA ALA A 94 11.14 -9.27 -21.71
C ALA A 94 10.76 -8.27 -22.82
N LEU A 95 10.58 -8.77 -24.05
CA LEU A 95 10.15 -7.97 -25.19
C LEU A 95 8.74 -7.40 -24.99
N LEU A 96 7.79 -8.20 -24.47
CA LEU A 96 6.44 -7.75 -24.15
C LEU A 96 6.47 -6.59 -23.15
N ILE A 97 7.23 -6.73 -22.07
CA ILE A 97 7.36 -5.69 -21.02
C ILE A 97 8.03 -4.45 -21.61
N TRP A 98 9.08 -4.60 -22.37
CA TRP A 98 9.76 -3.49 -23.03
C TRP A 98 8.85 -2.72 -23.97
N ASN A 99 8.05 -3.39 -24.77
CA ASN A 99 7.10 -2.76 -25.67
C ASN A 99 5.99 -2.01 -24.93
N LYS A 100 5.60 -2.48 -23.74
CA LYS A 100 4.61 -1.83 -22.87
C LYS A 100 5.21 -0.79 -21.91
N ARG A 101 6.52 -0.53 -21.91
CA ARG A 101 7.22 0.29 -20.90
C ARG A 101 6.63 1.68 -20.68
N GLN A 102 6.10 2.33 -21.72
CA GLN A 102 5.50 3.66 -21.58
C GLN A 102 4.18 3.60 -20.81
N SER A 103 3.37 2.59 -21.03
CA SER A 103 2.09 2.40 -20.33
C SER A 103 2.26 1.89 -18.89
N LEU A 104 3.44 1.34 -18.54
CA LEU A 104 3.77 0.93 -17.19
C LEU A 104 4.04 2.11 -16.24
N TYR A 105 4.15 3.34 -16.77
CA TYR A 105 4.40 4.53 -15.98
C TYR A 105 3.37 5.64 -16.29
N PRO A 106 2.10 5.47 -15.87
CA PRO A 106 1.02 6.42 -16.15
C PRO A 106 1.09 7.64 -15.23
N LYS A 107 1.99 8.59 -15.50
CA LYS A 107 2.22 9.79 -14.68
C LYS A 107 0.96 10.60 -14.39
N HIS A 108 0.00 10.60 -15.32
CA HIS A 108 -1.27 11.32 -15.21
C HIS A 108 -2.20 10.79 -14.11
N THR A 109 -1.89 9.64 -13.51
CA THR A 109 -2.66 9.05 -12.41
C THR A 109 -2.16 9.48 -11.02
N ILE A 110 -1.08 10.29 -10.97
CA ILE A 110 -0.53 10.83 -9.73
C ILE A 110 -0.94 12.29 -9.62
N TYR A 111 -1.61 12.63 -8.54
CA TYR A 111 -2.09 13.96 -8.23
C TYR A 111 -1.11 14.75 -7.37
N SER A 112 -1.12 16.06 -7.48
CA SER A 112 -0.60 16.94 -6.42
C SER A 112 -1.56 16.91 -5.22
N VAL A 113 -1.12 17.33 -4.03
CA VAL A 113 -1.98 17.39 -2.85
C VAL A 113 -3.26 18.18 -3.14
N ALA A 114 -3.13 19.38 -3.69
CA ALA A 114 -4.28 20.25 -3.99
C ALA A 114 -5.24 19.64 -5.02
N SER A 115 -4.71 19.12 -6.14
CA SER A 115 -5.56 18.51 -7.17
C SER A 115 -6.17 17.19 -6.72
N GLY A 116 -5.46 16.41 -5.89
CA GLY A 116 -5.97 15.16 -5.32
C GLY A 116 -7.11 15.39 -4.34
N LEU A 117 -7.02 16.41 -3.49
CA LEU A 117 -8.10 16.78 -2.58
C LEU A 117 -9.32 17.33 -3.32
N ALA A 118 -9.12 18.18 -4.33
CA ALA A 118 -10.23 18.66 -5.16
C ALA A 118 -10.95 17.51 -5.87
N GLU A 119 -10.19 16.55 -6.41
CA GLU A 119 -10.75 15.34 -7.02
C GLU A 119 -11.47 14.44 -5.99
N ALA A 120 -10.92 14.35 -4.76
CA ALA A 120 -11.55 13.60 -3.68
C ALA A 120 -12.92 14.19 -3.33
N GLN A 121 -12.99 15.50 -3.10
CA GLN A 121 -14.25 16.20 -2.80
C GLN A 121 -15.28 16.04 -3.92
N ALA A 122 -14.86 16.18 -5.18
CA ALA A 122 -15.73 15.97 -6.33
C ALA A 122 -16.23 14.54 -6.50
N SER A 123 -15.52 13.57 -5.91
CA SER A 123 -15.83 12.15 -6.00
C SER A 123 -16.65 11.61 -4.82
N ILE A 124 -16.90 12.42 -3.79
CA ILE A 124 -17.77 12.03 -2.66
C ILE A 124 -19.19 11.83 -3.19
N LYS A 125 -19.76 10.65 -2.94
CA LYS A 125 -21.12 10.29 -3.34
C LYS A 125 -21.93 9.80 -2.16
N SER A 126 -23.24 9.79 -2.31
CA SER A 126 -24.18 9.23 -1.33
C SER A 126 -24.17 7.69 -1.27
N SER A 127 -23.19 7.03 -1.90
CA SER A 127 -23.04 5.56 -1.90
C SER A 127 -22.72 4.98 -0.52
N GLY A 128 -22.29 5.82 0.42
CA GLY A 128 -21.81 5.40 1.74
C GLY A 128 -20.42 4.77 1.74
N LYS A 129 -19.67 4.86 0.63
CA LYS A 129 -18.27 4.44 0.57
C LYS A 129 -17.36 5.66 0.56
N PRO A 130 -16.25 5.65 1.34
CA PRO A 130 -15.30 6.74 1.34
C PRO A 130 -14.51 6.84 0.04
N VAL A 131 -14.02 8.03 -0.27
CA VAL A 131 -12.93 8.22 -1.21
C VAL A 131 -11.62 7.96 -0.46
N VAL A 132 -10.76 7.10 -1.02
CA VAL A 132 -9.43 6.85 -0.47
C VAL A 132 -8.41 7.77 -1.12
N ILE A 133 -7.69 8.55 -0.32
CA ILE A 133 -6.47 9.24 -0.74
C ILE A 133 -5.28 8.40 -0.30
N LEU A 134 -4.41 8.04 -1.25
CA LEU A 134 -3.24 7.24 -0.98
C LEU A 134 -1.96 8.09 -1.03
N GLU A 135 -1.42 8.41 0.11
CA GLU A 135 -0.11 9.06 0.24
C GLU A 135 1.01 8.00 0.12
N HIS A 136 1.27 7.56 -1.11
CA HIS A 136 2.13 6.42 -1.41
C HIS A 136 3.62 6.66 -1.15
N ALA A 137 4.07 7.90 -1.09
CA ALA A 137 5.48 8.25 -0.85
C ALA A 137 5.88 8.09 0.62
N ASP A 138 4.92 8.26 1.53
CA ASP A 138 5.18 8.14 2.96
C ASP A 138 5.41 6.67 3.36
N ARG A 139 6.62 6.40 3.90
CA ARG A 139 7.04 5.08 4.37
C ARG A 139 7.01 4.96 5.89
N MET A 140 7.02 6.09 6.57
CA MET A 140 7.04 6.14 8.04
C MET A 140 5.65 6.37 8.63
N ASN A 141 4.67 6.68 7.79
CA ASN A 141 3.29 7.01 8.17
C ASN A 141 3.17 8.29 9.01
N ASP A 142 4.07 9.26 8.82
CA ASP A 142 4.09 10.51 9.58
C ASP A 142 4.10 11.78 8.71
N SER A 143 3.88 11.64 7.40
CA SER A 143 3.81 12.78 6.47
C SER A 143 2.64 13.70 6.81
N THR A 144 2.91 15.01 6.76
CA THR A 144 1.94 16.05 7.14
C THR A 144 1.32 16.77 5.95
N TYR A 145 1.77 16.53 4.72
CA TYR A 145 1.33 17.31 3.55
C TYR A 145 -0.18 17.16 3.28
N VAL A 146 -0.66 15.95 3.12
CA VAL A 146 -2.09 15.71 2.85
C VAL A 146 -2.92 15.96 4.11
N LEU A 147 -2.43 15.53 5.27
CA LEU A 147 -3.16 15.70 6.53
C LEU A 147 -3.41 17.17 6.85
N ARG A 148 -2.44 18.06 6.61
CA ARG A 148 -2.57 19.51 6.85
C ARG A 148 -3.74 20.10 6.08
N GLU A 149 -3.81 19.83 4.80
CA GLU A 149 -4.89 20.33 3.94
C GLU A 149 -6.23 19.67 4.28
N LEU A 150 -6.22 18.39 4.67
CA LEU A 150 -7.43 17.67 5.05
C LEU A 150 -8.06 18.26 6.32
N LEU A 151 -7.25 18.74 7.26
CA LEU A 151 -7.72 19.39 8.49
C LEU A 151 -8.44 20.72 8.25
N GLU A 152 -8.17 21.37 7.12
CA GLU A 152 -8.79 22.64 6.73
C GLU A 152 -10.05 22.46 5.86
N LEU A 153 -10.43 21.23 5.50
CA LEU A 153 -11.62 20.99 4.68
C LEU A 153 -12.91 21.08 5.50
N PRO A 154 -13.77 22.07 5.26
CA PRO A 154 -15.00 22.21 6.01
C PRO A 154 -16.04 21.15 5.59
N GLY A 155 -16.74 20.57 6.56
CA GLY A 155 -17.87 19.69 6.34
C GLY A 155 -17.54 18.34 5.69
N VAL A 156 -16.27 17.94 5.66
CA VAL A 156 -15.81 16.66 5.11
C VAL A 156 -15.30 15.77 6.24
N LYS A 157 -16.09 14.76 6.60
CA LYS A 157 -15.69 13.79 7.63
C LYS A 157 -14.55 12.91 7.12
N SER A 158 -13.42 12.96 7.79
CA SER A 158 -12.22 12.28 7.31
C SER A 158 -11.58 11.40 8.37
N ALA A 159 -10.87 10.36 7.93
CA ALA A 159 -10.10 9.46 8.77
C ALA A 159 -8.64 9.38 8.29
N ALA A 160 -7.69 9.48 9.22
CA ALA A 160 -6.26 9.25 9.01
C ALA A 160 -5.78 8.10 9.91
N PRO A 161 -6.05 6.83 9.53
CA PRO A 161 -5.71 5.68 10.34
C PRO A 161 -4.20 5.43 10.38
N TYR A 162 -3.71 4.99 11.54
CA TYR A 162 -2.33 4.56 11.80
C TYR A 162 -1.28 5.61 11.41
N PHE A 163 -1.49 6.83 11.91
CA PHE A 163 -0.52 7.91 11.83
C PHE A 163 0.58 7.66 12.88
N TRP A 164 1.81 7.45 12.43
CA TRP A 164 2.91 7.10 13.32
C TRP A 164 3.47 8.34 14.02
N ASP A 165 3.15 8.49 15.29
CA ASP A 165 3.73 9.48 16.16
C ASP A 165 3.76 8.98 17.61
N PRO A 166 4.84 8.26 18.01
CA PRO A 166 4.95 7.69 19.35
C PRO A 166 4.93 8.73 20.47
N GLN A 167 5.43 9.95 20.22
CA GLN A 167 5.49 10.99 21.24
C GLN A 167 4.10 11.60 21.46
N ALA A 168 3.40 11.94 20.38
CA ALA A 168 2.03 12.46 20.48
C ALA A 168 1.07 11.40 21.06
N ALA A 169 1.21 10.13 20.66
CA ALA A 169 0.41 9.02 21.19
C ALA A 169 0.59 8.87 22.73
N LYS A 170 1.84 8.85 23.22
CA LYS A 170 2.14 8.78 24.67
C LYS A 170 1.61 9.99 25.41
N LYS A 171 1.74 11.20 24.84
CA LYS A 171 1.25 12.43 25.46
C LYS A 171 -0.29 12.40 25.56
N ALA A 172 -0.99 11.93 24.53
CA ALA A 172 -2.44 11.79 24.56
C ALA A 172 -2.87 10.70 25.55
N LEU A 173 -2.19 9.55 25.61
CA LEU A 173 -2.46 8.46 26.56
C LEU A 173 -2.38 8.91 28.03
N SER A 174 -1.55 9.92 28.34
CA SER A 174 -1.42 10.47 29.69
C SER A 174 -2.58 11.35 30.11
N LYS A 175 -3.56 11.59 29.25
CA LYS A 175 -4.71 12.45 29.48
C LYS A 175 -6.02 11.66 29.47
N ARG A 176 -7.06 12.22 30.07
CA ARG A 176 -8.38 11.58 30.10
C ARG A 176 -9.06 11.63 28.73
N VAL A 177 -9.70 10.54 28.34
CA VAL A 177 -10.63 10.51 27.20
C VAL A 177 -11.72 11.56 27.36
N GLY A 178 -12.08 12.26 26.31
CA GLY A 178 -13.00 13.39 26.27
C GLY A 178 -12.34 14.74 26.60
N SER A 179 -11.06 14.78 27.02
CA SER A 179 -10.35 16.04 27.25
C SER A 179 -9.72 16.59 25.98
N THR A 180 -9.56 17.90 25.90
CA THR A 180 -8.81 18.58 24.84
C THR A 180 -7.33 18.67 25.20
N ILE A 181 -6.48 18.45 24.22
CA ILE A 181 -5.02 18.49 24.37
C ILE A 181 -4.37 19.26 23.21
N GLN A 182 -3.31 20.01 23.52
CA GLN A 182 -2.43 20.63 22.51
C GLN A 182 -1.32 19.67 22.13
N LEU A 183 -1.24 19.32 20.85
CA LEU A 183 -0.25 18.42 20.27
C LEU A 183 0.46 19.07 19.09
N SER A 184 1.68 18.63 18.87
CA SER A 184 2.39 18.77 17.60
C SER A 184 2.51 17.38 17.02
N ILE A 185 1.99 17.14 15.82
CA ILE A 185 1.87 15.80 15.24
C ILE A 185 2.58 15.70 13.88
N GLY A 186 3.21 14.55 13.65
CA GLY A 186 3.86 14.17 12.40
C GLY A 186 5.14 14.95 12.08
N GLY A 187 5.70 14.70 10.90
CA GLY A 187 6.91 15.36 10.42
C GLY A 187 8.20 15.02 11.19
N ASN A 188 8.20 13.94 11.98
CA ASN A 188 9.29 13.61 12.90
C ASN A 188 10.36 12.70 12.28
N SER A 189 10.02 11.91 11.26
CA SER A 189 10.92 10.90 10.70
C SER A 189 12.02 11.50 9.81
N SER A 190 11.74 12.56 9.12
CA SER A 190 12.70 13.26 8.24
C SER A 190 12.16 14.61 7.76
N LYS A 191 13.05 15.45 7.23
CA LYS A 191 12.65 16.72 6.56
C LYS A 191 11.69 16.53 5.39
N LYS A 192 11.61 15.33 4.82
CA LYS A 192 10.70 14.99 3.71
C LYS A 192 9.28 14.65 4.18
N ALA A 193 9.08 14.44 5.47
CA ALA A 193 7.76 14.19 6.04
C ALA A 193 6.90 15.46 6.22
N GLY A 194 7.49 16.62 5.95
CA GLY A 194 6.86 17.93 6.16
C GLY A 194 7.04 18.46 7.57
N GLU A 195 6.60 19.70 7.79
CA GLU A 195 6.67 20.34 9.11
C GLU A 195 5.57 19.76 10.03
N PRO A 196 5.83 19.56 11.32
CA PRO A 196 4.81 19.15 12.28
C PRO A 196 3.58 20.07 12.28
N ILE A 197 2.42 19.52 12.58
CA ILE A 197 1.16 20.26 12.68
C ILE A 197 0.80 20.48 14.14
N SER A 198 0.67 21.75 14.55
CA SER A 198 0.14 22.09 15.86
C SER A 198 -1.38 22.01 15.84
N VAL A 199 -1.95 21.18 16.70
CA VAL A 199 -3.39 20.94 16.76
C VAL A 199 -3.93 21.04 18.18
N SER A 200 -5.18 21.53 18.30
CA SER A 200 -6.02 21.39 19.49
C SER A 200 -6.96 20.21 19.24
N ALA A 201 -6.77 19.12 19.94
CA ALA A 201 -7.45 17.85 19.66
C ALA A 201 -8.27 17.34 20.85
N GLU A 202 -9.43 16.79 20.59
CA GLU A 202 -10.20 15.99 21.56
C GLU A 202 -9.69 14.54 21.54
N ILE A 203 -9.48 13.95 22.71
CA ILE A 203 -9.13 12.53 22.82
C ILE A 203 -10.40 11.70 22.80
N ILE A 204 -10.62 10.94 21.74
CA ILE A 204 -11.78 10.07 21.55
C ILE A 204 -11.56 8.70 22.18
N TRP A 205 -10.34 8.18 22.09
CA TRP A 205 -9.93 6.89 22.63
C TRP A 205 -8.44 6.90 22.95
N SER A 206 -8.01 6.15 23.98
CA SER A 206 -6.59 5.94 24.26
C SER A 206 -6.34 4.61 24.97
N GLY A 207 -5.20 3.95 24.69
CA GLY A 207 -4.83 2.66 25.25
C GLY A 207 -3.63 2.02 24.54
N GLU A 208 -3.39 0.75 24.82
CA GLU A 208 -2.36 -0.07 24.15
C GLU A 208 -3.01 -1.29 23.51
N PRO A 209 -3.65 -1.14 22.34
CA PRO A 209 -4.43 -2.20 21.73
C PRO A 209 -3.54 -3.30 21.13
N SER A 210 -3.98 -4.54 21.31
CA SER A 210 -3.42 -5.71 20.67
C SER A 210 -4.54 -6.63 20.20
N PHE A 211 -4.47 -7.08 18.95
CA PHE A 211 -5.52 -7.86 18.30
C PHE A 211 -4.95 -8.74 17.19
N PRO A 212 -5.66 -9.80 16.77
CA PRO A 212 -5.29 -10.55 15.59
C PRO A 212 -5.58 -9.73 14.32
N MET A 213 -4.59 -9.59 13.44
CA MET A 213 -4.75 -8.88 12.17
C MET A 213 -5.90 -9.48 11.34
N GLY A 214 -6.76 -8.62 10.84
CA GLY A 214 -7.79 -8.97 9.86
C GLY A 214 -7.27 -8.99 8.43
N GLY A 215 -8.22 -8.98 7.48
CA GLY A 215 -7.92 -8.88 6.05
C GLY A 215 -7.23 -10.10 5.45
N VAL A 216 -6.73 -9.95 4.22
CA VAL A 216 -6.15 -11.06 3.43
C VAL A 216 -4.69 -11.30 3.77
N MET A 217 -3.92 -10.24 4.05
CA MET A 217 -2.49 -10.33 4.36
C MET A 217 -2.27 -10.43 5.86
N GLY A 218 -1.69 -11.54 6.29
CA GLY A 218 -1.32 -11.74 7.70
C GLY A 218 -2.47 -12.04 8.64
N LYS A 219 -3.64 -12.45 8.12
CA LYS A 219 -4.82 -12.81 8.92
C LYS A 219 -4.47 -13.68 10.10
N GLY A 220 -4.93 -13.28 11.29
CA GLY A 220 -4.71 -14.00 12.54
C GLY A 220 -3.33 -13.76 13.20
N ARG A 221 -2.41 -13.02 12.57
CA ARG A 221 -1.13 -12.65 13.22
C ARG A 221 -1.40 -11.62 14.32
N PRO A 222 -0.78 -11.77 15.50
CA PRO A 222 -0.93 -10.78 16.56
C PRO A 222 -0.29 -9.45 16.14
N VAL A 223 -1.02 -8.36 16.34
CA VAL A 223 -0.58 -6.99 16.11
C VAL A 223 -0.74 -6.21 17.39
N SER A 224 0.29 -5.45 17.77
CA SER A 224 0.23 -4.45 18.83
C SER A 224 0.56 -3.09 18.22
N LEU A 225 -0.27 -2.10 18.49
CA LEU A 225 -0.04 -0.72 18.06
C LEU A 225 0.82 0.07 19.05
N GLY A 226 1.13 -0.53 20.23
CA GLY A 226 1.76 0.17 21.36
C GLY A 226 0.87 1.27 21.91
N PRO A 227 1.41 2.23 22.68
CA PRO A 227 0.70 3.44 23.06
C PRO A 227 -0.02 4.08 21.87
N THR A 228 -1.33 4.22 21.98
CA THR A 228 -2.22 4.64 20.89
C THR A 228 -3.28 5.60 21.41
N ALA A 229 -3.63 6.61 20.63
CA ALA A 229 -4.78 7.46 20.86
C ALA A 229 -5.50 7.77 19.57
N ILE A 230 -6.83 7.76 19.61
CA ILE A 230 -7.65 8.32 18.53
C ILE A 230 -8.02 9.73 18.96
N ILE A 231 -7.63 10.71 18.17
CA ILE A 231 -7.92 12.11 18.40
C ILE A 231 -8.84 12.67 17.33
N ARG A 232 -9.64 13.65 17.69
CA ARG A 232 -10.46 14.42 16.75
C ARG A 232 -9.91 15.83 16.63
N VAL A 233 -9.65 16.26 15.41
CA VAL A 233 -9.32 17.64 15.06
C VAL A 233 -10.28 18.07 13.96
N ASN A 234 -11.15 19.05 14.25
CA ASN A 234 -12.26 19.42 13.35
C ASN A 234 -13.07 18.16 12.96
N GLU A 235 -13.27 17.91 11.67
CA GLU A 235 -13.99 16.74 11.13
C GLU A 235 -13.08 15.52 10.87
N VAL A 236 -11.81 15.55 11.33
CA VAL A 236 -10.84 14.50 11.06
C VAL A 236 -10.56 13.65 12.28
N LEU A 237 -10.75 12.33 12.20
CA LEU A 237 -10.23 11.37 13.18
C LEU A 237 -8.82 10.91 12.77
N ILE A 238 -7.90 10.94 13.74
CA ILE A 238 -6.49 10.57 13.54
C ILE A 238 -6.12 9.51 14.58
N TRP A 239 -5.65 8.34 14.11
CA TRP A 239 -5.11 7.28 14.98
C TRP A 239 -3.62 7.51 15.17
N LEU A 240 -3.22 8.16 16.26
CA LEU A 240 -1.83 8.27 16.67
C LEU A 240 -1.36 6.93 17.22
N ILE A 241 -0.35 6.30 16.59
CA ILE A 241 0.18 5.00 17.00
C ILE A 241 1.69 5.05 17.25
N SER A 242 2.18 4.15 18.11
CA SER A 242 3.61 4.05 18.41
C SER A 242 4.33 2.98 17.61
N ALA A 243 3.65 1.92 17.21
CA ALA A 243 4.22 0.92 16.29
C ALA A 243 4.15 1.40 14.84
N ASN A 244 5.22 1.22 14.06
CA ASN A 244 5.21 1.58 12.64
C ASN A 244 4.53 0.49 11.83
N ILE A 245 3.21 0.60 11.69
CA ILE A 245 2.33 -0.34 10.97
C ILE A 245 1.46 0.45 10.00
N SER A 246 1.28 -0.06 8.78
CA SER A 246 0.40 0.56 7.78
C SER A 246 -1.03 0.04 7.88
N ALA A 247 -2.00 0.93 7.74
CA ALA A 247 -3.42 0.61 7.62
C ALA A 247 -3.71 0.04 6.21
N ILE A 248 -3.70 -1.28 6.08
CA ILE A 248 -3.91 -1.96 4.78
C ILE A 248 -5.27 -2.66 4.66
N ASN A 249 -6.01 -2.73 5.76
CA ASN A 249 -7.32 -3.38 5.89
C ASN A 249 -8.27 -2.51 6.72
N LEU A 250 -9.38 -3.06 7.21
CA LEU A 250 -10.40 -2.35 7.99
C LEU A 250 -10.15 -2.39 9.52
N ASP A 251 -9.08 -3.05 9.99
CA ASP A 251 -8.76 -3.13 11.44
C ASP A 251 -8.77 -1.76 12.15
N PRO A 252 -8.31 -0.64 11.54
CA PRO A 252 -8.37 0.67 12.19
C PRO A 252 -9.78 1.13 12.56
N PHE A 253 -10.78 0.60 11.91
CA PHE A 253 -12.18 0.92 12.19
C PHE A 253 -12.81 -0.16 13.06
N GLU A 254 -12.77 -1.41 12.60
CA GLU A 254 -13.43 -2.55 13.26
C GLU A 254 -12.96 -2.76 14.72
N GLN A 255 -11.64 -2.62 14.99
CA GLN A 255 -11.07 -2.83 16.32
C GLN A 255 -11.46 -1.74 17.33
N PHE A 256 -11.96 -0.60 16.84
CA PHE A 256 -12.37 0.53 17.70
C PHE A 256 -13.88 0.80 17.63
N GLY A 257 -14.66 -0.12 17.04
CA GLY A 257 -16.11 0.00 16.95
C GLY A 257 -16.58 1.13 16.03
N LEU A 258 -15.79 1.45 15.00
CA LEU A 258 -16.08 2.46 13.99
C LEU A 258 -16.38 1.78 12.64
N ASP A 259 -17.18 2.44 11.80
CA ASP A 259 -17.38 2.04 10.41
C ASP A 259 -16.61 3.00 9.49
N HIS A 260 -15.84 2.44 8.56
CA HIS A 260 -15.14 3.25 7.55
C HIS A 260 -16.11 4.03 6.65
N LYS A 261 -17.36 3.56 6.54
CA LYS A 261 -18.43 4.21 5.77
C LYS A 261 -19.01 5.47 6.41
N ASP A 262 -18.67 5.73 7.68
CA ASP A 262 -19.03 6.98 8.35
C ASP A 262 -18.17 8.18 7.91
N PHE A 263 -17.17 7.93 7.05
CA PHE A 263 -16.23 8.93 6.56
C PHE A 263 -16.37 9.17 5.05
N ASP A 264 -16.22 10.42 4.66
CA ASP A 264 -16.20 10.84 3.25
C ASP A 264 -14.84 10.55 2.62
N ILE A 265 -13.75 10.78 3.38
CA ILE A 265 -12.37 10.56 2.93
C ILE A 265 -11.60 9.72 3.93
N VAL A 266 -10.85 8.75 3.43
CA VAL A 266 -9.86 7.98 4.22
C VAL A 266 -8.47 8.19 3.66
N LEU A 267 -7.57 8.76 4.47
CA LEU A 267 -6.17 8.98 4.12
C LEU A 267 -5.33 7.76 4.48
N LEU A 268 -4.90 6.99 3.49
CA LEU A 268 -4.05 5.82 3.68
C LEU A 268 -2.59 6.10 3.31
N ARG A 269 -1.69 5.43 4.02
CA ARG A 269 -0.25 5.41 3.73
C ARG A 269 0.19 3.98 3.46
N SER A 270 0.20 3.61 2.19
CA SER A 270 0.49 2.24 1.75
C SER A 270 1.07 2.27 0.33
N LYS A 271 1.43 1.10 -0.20
CA LYS A 271 1.88 0.95 -1.60
C LYS A 271 0.81 0.27 -2.45
N THR A 272 0.68 -1.03 -2.33
CA THR A 272 -0.24 -1.82 -3.15
C THR A 272 -1.14 -2.74 -2.33
N HIS A 273 -0.76 -3.08 -1.09
CA HIS A 273 -1.44 -4.08 -0.28
C HIS A 273 -2.87 -3.69 0.14
N PHE A 274 -3.13 -2.40 0.33
CA PHE A 274 -4.45 -1.87 0.68
C PHE A 274 -5.51 -2.22 -0.38
N ARG A 275 -5.11 -2.39 -1.65
CA ARG A 275 -6.04 -2.66 -2.76
C ARG A 275 -6.85 -3.92 -2.58
N ALA A 276 -6.32 -4.93 -1.86
CA ALA A 276 -7.03 -6.18 -1.61
C ALA A 276 -8.39 -5.99 -0.89
N ILE A 277 -8.55 -4.89 -0.17
CA ILE A 277 -9.79 -4.53 0.54
C ILE A 277 -10.40 -3.26 -0.07
N TRP A 278 -9.61 -2.20 -0.21
CA TRP A 278 -10.12 -0.88 -0.56
C TRP A 278 -10.55 -0.71 -2.01
N GLU A 279 -10.19 -1.61 -2.92
CA GLU A 279 -10.75 -1.66 -4.29
C GLU A 279 -12.28 -1.87 -4.27
N THR A 280 -12.81 -2.57 -3.27
CA THR A 280 -14.25 -2.84 -3.11
C THR A 280 -14.92 -1.95 -2.07
N GLU A 281 -14.17 -1.46 -1.08
CA GLU A 281 -14.70 -0.69 0.05
C GLU A 281 -14.57 0.82 -0.13
N SER A 282 -14.04 1.30 -1.24
CA SER A 282 -13.99 2.73 -1.57
C SER A 282 -14.79 3.09 -2.81
N GLU A 283 -15.28 4.32 -2.89
CA GLU A 283 -15.89 4.89 -4.10
C GLU A 283 -14.82 5.15 -5.17
N LYS A 284 -13.67 5.65 -4.75
CA LYS A 284 -12.54 5.98 -5.62
C LYS A 284 -11.22 5.94 -4.86
N ILE A 285 -10.15 5.60 -5.55
CA ILE A 285 -8.77 5.68 -5.03
C ILE A 285 -8.02 6.77 -5.80
N ILE A 286 -7.49 7.74 -5.07
CA ILE A 286 -6.69 8.87 -5.57
C ILE A 286 -5.26 8.72 -5.06
N ILE A 287 -4.28 8.85 -5.96
CA ILE A 287 -2.86 8.63 -5.64
C ILE A 287 -2.07 9.92 -5.85
#